data_e14a53f09db3a0eabecf8ce813e42035
#
_entry.id   e14a53f09db3a0eabecf8ce813e42035
#
_cell.length_a   1.000
_cell.length_b   1.000
_cell.length_c   1.000
_cell.angle_alpha   90.00
_cell.angle_beta   90.00
_cell.angle_gamma   90.00
#
_symmetry.space_group_name_H-M   'P 1'
#
loop_
_entity.id
_entity.type
_entity.pdbx_description
1 polymer ?
#
loop_
_entity_poly.entity_id
_entity_poly.type
_entity_poly.pdbx_seq_one_letter_code
_entity_poly.pdbx_strand_id
1 'polypeptide(L)'
;LRKERVRYRSLPLAENAVQLGFADEATLSTAQSLIRKNFNDFELTSTERNGQQVLRLAITEAKLAEIREYSIKQNLTTVRNRVNELGVSEPLVQRQGANRIVVELPGVQDTAEAKRILGKTANLEFRLAAEADAARATTENFEFREEGRPPVQLERNLIITGDQVTDAQASYDENGRP
;
A
#
# COMPACT_ATOMS: atom_id res chain seq x y z
N LEU A 1 10.16 16.96 8.68
CA LEU A 1 11.18 17.29 9.68
C LEU A 1 12.53 17.64 9.03
N ARG A 2 13.06 16.83 8.10
CA ARG A 2 14.37 17.11 7.45
C ARG A 2 14.37 18.42 6.67
N LYS A 3 13.30 18.74 5.93
CA LYS A 3 13.16 20.01 5.19
C LYS A 3 13.22 21.22 6.10
N GLU A 4 12.67 21.11 7.31
CA GLU A 4 12.64 22.15 8.33
C GLU A 4 13.85 22.09 9.30
N ARG A 5 14.88 21.31 8.94
CA ARG A 5 16.13 21.13 9.71
C ARG A 5 15.93 20.67 11.15
N VAL A 6 14.81 20.05 11.46
CA VAL A 6 14.57 19.43 12.78
C VAL A 6 15.32 18.12 12.86
N ARG A 7 16.26 18.01 13.80
CA ARG A 7 17.08 16.82 14.02
C ARG A 7 16.32 15.79 14.83
N TYR A 8 16.27 14.57 14.37
CA TYR A 8 15.66 13.45 15.06
C TYR A 8 16.42 12.14 14.81
N ARG A 9 16.26 11.19 15.71
CA ARG A 9 16.72 9.81 15.57
C ARG A 9 15.52 8.90 15.37
N SER A 10 15.52 8.09 14.34
CA SER A 10 14.50 7.06 14.19
C SER A 10 14.77 5.93 15.18
N LEU A 11 13.76 5.55 15.93
CA LEU A 11 13.80 4.43 16.86
C LEU A 11 13.07 3.23 16.26
N PRO A 12 13.32 2.00 16.76
CA PRO A 12 12.58 0.82 16.30
C PRO A 12 11.07 1.01 16.43
N LEU A 13 10.32 0.43 15.47
CA LEU A 13 8.87 0.38 15.57
C LEU A 13 8.45 -0.37 16.84
N ALA A 14 7.52 0.19 17.58
CA ALA A 14 6.93 -0.46 18.74
C ALA A 14 5.41 -0.26 18.73
N GLU A 15 4.66 -1.34 18.97
CA GLU A 15 3.19 -1.31 19.05
C GLU A 15 2.50 -0.64 17.84
N ASN A 16 2.97 -0.92 16.64
CA ASN A 16 2.48 -0.32 15.38
C ASN A 16 2.56 1.21 15.33
N ALA A 17 3.48 1.81 16.07
CA ALA A 17 3.71 3.25 16.11
C ALA A 17 5.15 3.59 15.70
N VAL A 18 5.31 4.68 15.00
CA VAL A 18 6.61 5.27 14.69
C VAL A 18 7.11 5.98 15.93
N GLN A 19 8.38 5.77 16.29
CA GLN A 19 9.03 6.44 17.42
C GLN A 19 10.19 7.28 16.93
N LEU A 20 10.22 8.53 17.38
CA LEU A 20 11.27 9.50 17.05
C LEU A 20 11.91 10.01 18.35
N GLY A 21 13.23 9.91 18.45
CA GLY A 21 13.99 10.45 19.57
C GLY A 21 14.54 11.84 19.26
N PHE A 22 14.49 12.72 20.24
CA PHE A 22 14.97 14.10 20.17
C PHE A 22 15.94 14.37 21.31
N ALA A 23 16.89 15.29 21.08
CA ALA A 23 17.91 15.63 22.06
C ALA A 23 17.36 16.49 23.20
N ASP A 24 16.34 17.30 22.92
CA ASP A 24 15.78 18.29 23.86
C ASP A 24 14.28 18.50 23.61
N GLU A 25 13.60 19.09 24.59
CA GLU A 25 12.18 19.34 24.56
C GLU A 25 11.77 20.43 23.53
N ALA A 26 12.63 21.39 23.26
CA ALA A 26 12.37 22.47 22.31
C ALA A 26 12.28 21.89 20.89
N THR A 27 13.21 20.99 20.54
CA THR A 27 13.23 20.27 19.26
C THR A 27 12.02 19.33 19.11
N LEU A 28 11.64 18.65 20.20
CA LEU A 28 10.43 17.83 20.28
C LEU A 28 9.17 18.67 20.02
N SER A 29 9.00 19.79 20.70
CA SER A 29 7.83 20.68 20.56
C SER A 29 7.70 21.20 19.12
N THR A 30 8.82 21.61 18.53
CA THR A 30 8.86 22.02 17.12
C THR A 30 8.41 20.90 16.19
N ALA A 31 8.94 19.67 16.41
CA ALA A 31 8.54 18.50 15.63
C ALA A 31 7.05 18.17 15.78
N GLN A 32 6.51 18.20 16.98
CA GLN A 32 5.08 17.99 17.25
C GLN A 32 4.20 18.99 16.47
N SER A 33 4.56 20.27 16.52
CA SER A 33 3.82 21.34 15.83
C SER A 33 3.82 21.13 14.30
N LEU A 34 4.97 20.78 13.73
CA LEU A 34 5.11 20.48 12.31
C LEU A 34 4.33 19.23 11.90
N ILE A 35 4.37 18.18 12.72
CA ILE A 35 3.65 16.94 12.43
C ILE A 35 2.15 17.18 12.53
N ARG A 36 1.65 17.83 13.56
CA ARG A 36 0.21 18.17 13.68
C ARG A 36 -0.31 19.00 12.52
N LYS A 37 0.50 19.95 12.05
CA LYS A 37 0.13 20.80 10.91
C LYS A 37 -0.03 20.05 9.59
N ASN A 38 0.81 19.01 9.38
CA ASN A 38 0.90 18.33 8.09
C ASN A 38 0.28 16.94 8.08
N PHE A 39 0.05 16.33 9.26
CA PHE A 39 -0.39 14.95 9.41
C PHE A 39 -1.42 14.83 10.55
N ASN A 40 -2.69 15.05 10.22
CA ASN A 40 -3.78 15.01 11.19
C ASN A 40 -4.22 13.60 11.58
N ASP A 41 -3.75 12.60 10.84
CA ASP A 41 -4.14 11.19 10.99
C ASP A 41 -3.35 10.45 12.10
N PHE A 42 -2.46 11.19 12.80
CA PHE A 42 -1.64 10.62 13.86
C PHE A 42 -1.96 11.20 15.24
N GLU A 43 -2.08 10.31 16.19
CA GLU A 43 -2.04 10.64 17.61
C GLU A 43 -0.58 10.73 18.07
N LEU A 44 -0.24 11.84 18.72
CA LEU A 44 1.11 12.12 19.17
C LEU A 44 1.18 12.02 20.68
N THR A 45 2.02 11.12 21.18
CA THR A 45 2.33 10.97 22.62
C THR A 45 3.82 11.18 22.82
N SER A 46 4.19 12.05 23.76
CA SER A 46 5.58 12.26 24.14
C SER A 46 5.88 11.61 25.48
N THR A 47 7.06 11.00 25.58
CA THR A 47 7.58 10.39 26.81
C THR A 47 9.07 10.68 26.92
N GLU A 48 9.57 10.75 28.15
CA GLU A 48 11.01 10.79 28.40
C GLU A 48 11.50 9.39 28.75
N ARG A 49 12.56 8.94 28.09
CA ARG A 49 13.18 7.64 28.32
C ARG A 49 14.69 7.79 28.37
N ASN A 50 15.29 7.47 29.51
CA ASN A 50 16.74 7.57 29.74
C ASN A 50 17.33 8.95 29.38
N GLY A 51 16.63 10.03 29.76
CA GLY A 51 17.07 11.41 29.46
C GLY A 51 16.89 11.84 28.01
N GLN A 52 16.26 11.01 27.18
CA GLN A 52 15.95 11.31 25.77
C GLN A 52 14.44 11.55 25.63
N GLN A 53 14.08 12.61 24.90
CA GLN A 53 12.69 12.88 24.55
C GLN A 53 12.27 11.98 23.40
N VAL A 54 11.18 11.23 23.57
CA VAL A 54 10.65 10.29 22.57
C VAL A 54 9.24 10.72 22.18
N LEU A 55 9.01 10.91 20.90
CA LEU A 55 7.71 11.12 20.31
C LEU A 55 7.21 9.84 19.66
N ARG A 56 6.06 9.36 20.10
CA ARG A 56 5.34 8.25 19.53
C ARG A 56 4.23 8.80 18.63
N LEU A 57 4.18 8.30 17.39
CA LEU A 57 3.16 8.60 16.41
C LEU A 57 2.37 7.32 16.13
N ALA A 58 1.13 7.27 16.54
CA ALA A 58 0.21 6.18 16.23
C ALA A 58 -0.87 6.69 15.27
N ILE A 59 -1.32 5.85 14.36
CA ILE A 59 -2.46 6.19 13.49
C ILE A 59 -3.71 6.27 14.37
N THR A 60 -4.54 7.31 14.18
CA THR A 60 -5.80 7.46 14.92
C THR A 60 -6.77 6.33 14.62
N GLU A 61 -7.63 5.96 15.59
CA GLU A 61 -8.67 4.94 15.38
C GLU A 61 -9.63 5.31 14.24
N ALA A 62 -9.93 6.60 14.08
CA ALA A 62 -10.75 7.10 12.98
C ALA A 62 -10.10 6.78 11.61
N LYS A 63 -8.79 7.04 11.48
CA LYS A 63 -8.05 6.74 10.24
C LYS A 63 -7.90 5.24 10.02
N LEU A 64 -7.69 4.46 11.07
CA LEU A 64 -7.68 3.00 10.97
C LEU A 64 -9.02 2.45 10.48
N ALA A 65 -10.13 3.00 10.97
CA ALA A 65 -11.47 2.62 10.52
C ALA A 65 -11.69 2.96 9.03
N GLU A 66 -11.26 4.14 8.59
CA GLU A 66 -11.30 4.56 7.19
C GLU A 66 -10.48 3.62 6.29
N ILE A 67 -9.25 3.31 6.68
CA ILE A 67 -8.36 2.40 5.95
C ILE A 67 -9.00 1.00 5.85
N ARG A 68 -9.57 0.48 6.95
CA ARG A 68 -10.25 -0.82 6.95
C ARG A 68 -11.45 -0.82 5.99
N GLU A 69 -12.27 0.21 6.05
CA GLU A 69 -13.47 0.31 5.20
C GLU A 69 -13.07 0.39 3.71
N TYR A 70 -12.10 1.22 3.38
CA TYR A 70 -11.54 1.31 2.05
C TYR A 70 -10.98 -0.03 1.56
N SER A 71 -10.16 -0.70 2.39
CA SER A 71 -9.56 -1.99 2.07
C SER A 71 -10.60 -3.08 1.82
N ILE A 72 -11.66 -3.13 2.63
CA ILE A 72 -12.74 -4.10 2.45
C ILE A 72 -13.49 -3.84 1.15
N LYS A 73 -13.80 -2.58 0.84
CA LYS A 73 -14.46 -2.20 -0.40
C LYS A 73 -13.64 -2.59 -1.63
N GLN A 74 -12.35 -2.32 -1.61
CA GLN A 74 -11.41 -2.71 -2.65
C GLN A 74 -11.35 -4.24 -2.81
N ASN A 75 -11.21 -4.96 -1.70
CA ASN A 75 -11.16 -6.42 -1.70
C ASN A 75 -12.47 -7.05 -2.22
N LEU A 76 -13.63 -6.50 -1.85
CA LEU A 76 -14.91 -6.95 -2.39
C LEU A 76 -14.95 -6.83 -3.92
N THR A 77 -14.52 -5.71 -4.46
CA THR A 77 -14.47 -5.48 -5.92
C THR A 77 -13.50 -6.46 -6.58
N THR A 78 -12.31 -6.62 -6.02
CA THR A 78 -11.29 -7.55 -6.55
C THR A 78 -11.79 -8.98 -6.53
N VAL A 79 -12.41 -9.43 -5.43
CA VAL A 79 -12.93 -10.79 -5.30
C VAL A 79 -14.09 -11.03 -6.28
N ARG A 80 -15.00 -10.06 -6.44
CA ARG A 80 -16.08 -10.16 -7.44
C ARG A 80 -15.55 -10.34 -8.85
N ASN A 81 -14.56 -9.55 -9.25
CA ASN A 81 -13.95 -9.64 -10.58
C ASN A 81 -13.34 -11.02 -10.80
N ARG A 82 -12.58 -11.54 -9.83
CA ARG A 82 -11.99 -12.89 -9.92
C ARG A 82 -13.01 -14.00 -9.95
N VAL A 83 -14.11 -13.86 -9.23
CA VAL A 83 -15.22 -14.83 -9.24
C VAL A 83 -15.91 -14.81 -10.60
N ASN A 84 -16.08 -13.64 -11.19
CA ASN A 84 -16.64 -13.52 -12.54
C ASN A 84 -15.74 -14.18 -13.62
N GLU A 85 -14.40 -14.09 -13.46
CA GLU A 85 -13.43 -14.79 -14.32
C GLU A 85 -13.57 -16.32 -14.25
N LEU A 86 -14.05 -16.86 -13.15
CA LEU A 86 -14.35 -18.30 -13.01
C LEU A 86 -15.59 -18.75 -13.80
N GLY A 87 -16.37 -17.83 -14.33
CA GLY A 87 -17.59 -18.15 -15.08
C GLY A 87 -18.69 -18.80 -14.25
N VAL A 88 -18.66 -18.62 -12.93
CA VAL A 88 -19.66 -19.15 -12.01
C VAL A 88 -20.99 -18.41 -12.20
N SER A 89 -22.09 -19.15 -12.36
CA SER A 89 -23.42 -18.55 -12.40
C SER A 89 -23.87 -18.12 -11.01
N GLU A 90 -24.31 -16.87 -10.89
CA GLU A 90 -24.88 -16.29 -9.65
C GLU A 90 -24.01 -16.44 -8.39
N PRO A 91 -22.73 -16.01 -8.44
CA PRO A 91 -21.89 -16.07 -7.27
C PRO A 91 -22.35 -15.05 -6.21
N LEU A 92 -22.29 -15.42 -4.95
CA LEU A 92 -22.54 -14.49 -3.84
C LEU A 92 -21.20 -14.03 -3.26
N VAL A 93 -20.95 -12.72 -3.32
CA VAL A 93 -19.77 -12.09 -2.69
C VAL A 93 -20.26 -10.95 -1.82
N GLN A 94 -20.18 -11.12 -0.52
CA GLN A 94 -20.65 -10.15 0.44
C GLN A 94 -19.73 -9.98 1.65
N ARG A 95 -19.79 -8.79 2.25
CA ARG A 95 -19.13 -8.54 3.53
C ARG A 95 -19.90 -9.22 4.66
N GLN A 96 -19.18 -9.85 5.56
CA GLN A 96 -19.71 -10.39 6.81
C GLN A 96 -18.96 -9.81 8.00
N GLY A 97 -19.64 -8.95 8.75
CA GLY A 97 -19.05 -8.25 9.91
C GLY A 97 -17.95 -7.27 9.51
N ALA A 98 -17.00 -7.05 10.42
CA ALA A 98 -15.96 -6.03 10.26
C ALA A 98 -14.79 -6.46 9.34
N ASN A 99 -14.45 -7.77 9.33
CA ASN A 99 -13.16 -8.23 8.80
C ASN A 99 -13.27 -9.44 7.87
N ARG A 100 -14.48 -9.82 7.43
CA ARG A 100 -14.68 -11.01 6.60
C ARG A 100 -15.42 -10.70 5.33
N ILE A 101 -15.05 -11.41 4.26
CA ILE A 101 -15.77 -11.49 3.00
C ILE A 101 -16.17 -12.95 2.83
N VAL A 102 -17.46 -13.19 2.62
CA VAL A 102 -18.00 -14.51 2.30
C VAL A 102 -18.16 -14.60 0.79
N VAL A 103 -17.71 -15.71 0.23
CA VAL A 103 -17.82 -16.05 -1.18
C VAL A 103 -18.51 -17.40 -1.29
N GLU A 104 -19.65 -17.44 -1.96
CA GLU A 104 -20.35 -18.67 -2.29
C GLU A 104 -20.32 -18.87 -3.79
N LEU A 105 -19.88 -20.05 -4.23
CA LEU A 105 -19.66 -20.40 -5.61
C LEU A 105 -20.52 -21.62 -5.96
N PRO A 106 -21.80 -21.45 -6.29
CA PRO A 106 -22.67 -22.56 -6.66
C PRO A 106 -22.13 -23.32 -7.87
N GLY A 107 -22.17 -24.65 -7.81
CA GLY A 107 -21.79 -25.52 -8.93
C GLY A 107 -20.29 -25.70 -9.15
N VAL A 108 -19.42 -25.07 -8.37
CA VAL A 108 -17.97 -25.27 -8.46
C VAL A 108 -17.59 -26.62 -7.88
N GLN A 109 -17.08 -27.51 -8.74
CA GLN A 109 -16.62 -28.85 -8.35
C GLN A 109 -15.17 -28.83 -7.88
N ASP A 110 -14.30 -28.02 -8.52
CA ASP A 110 -12.91 -27.87 -8.14
C ASP A 110 -12.70 -26.68 -7.19
N THR A 111 -12.79 -26.97 -5.89
CA THR A 111 -12.57 -25.98 -4.84
C THR A 111 -11.09 -25.56 -4.72
N ALA A 112 -10.14 -26.38 -5.18
CA ALA A 112 -8.72 -26.05 -5.13
C ALA A 112 -8.37 -25.00 -6.19
N GLU A 113 -8.90 -25.13 -7.41
CA GLU A 113 -8.76 -24.15 -8.46
C GLU A 113 -9.40 -22.80 -8.06
N ALA A 114 -10.61 -22.84 -7.50
CA ALA A 114 -11.27 -21.64 -7.01
C ALA A 114 -10.43 -20.91 -5.94
N LYS A 115 -9.88 -21.64 -4.97
CA LYS A 115 -8.98 -21.09 -3.95
C LYS A 115 -7.70 -20.51 -4.57
N ARG A 116 -7.13 -21.16 -5.58
CA ARG A 116 -5.93 -20.71 -6.28
C ARG A 116 -6.17 -19.36 -6.98
N ILE A 117 -7.29 -19.21 -7.65
CA ILE A 117 -7.65 -17.98 -8.37
C ILE A 117 -7.96 -16.85 -7.40
N LEU A 118 -8.79 -17.11 -6.38
CA LEU A 118 -9.13 -16.12 -5.37
C LEU A 118 -7.92 -15.68 -4.53
N GLY A 119 -6.99 -16.62 -4.27
CA GLY A 119 -5.81 -16.38 -3.46
C GLY A 119 -4.63 -15.72 -4.18
N LYS A 120 -4.72 -15.49 -5.50
CA LYS A 120 -3.67 -14.78 -6.24
C LYS A 120 -3.51 -13.36 -5.68
N THR A 121 -2.31 -13.04 -5.25
CA THR A 121 -1.94 -11.69 -4.84
C THR A 121 -0.99 -11.11 -5.88
N ALA A 122 -1.23 -9.88 -6.27
CA ALA A 122 -0.33 -9.12 -7.14
C ALA A 122 -0.31 -7.67 -6.65
N ASN A 123 0.88 -7.10 -6.55
CA ASN A 123 1.03 -5.68 -6.30
C ASN A 123 1.18 -4.98 -7.63
N LEU A 124 0.37 -3.95 -7.87
CA LEU A 124 0.54 -3.07 -9.02
C LEU A 124 1.46 -1.93 -8.62
N GLU A 125 2.55 -1.82 -9.35
CA GLU A 125 3.56 -0.79 -9.13
C GLU A 125 3.87 -0.12 -10.46
N PHE A 126 3.90 1.20 -10.47
CA PHE A 126 4.35 1.97 -11.62
C PHE A 126 5.73 2.52 -11.34
N ARG A 127 6.65 2.22 -12.24
CA ARG A 127 8.07 2.63 -12.15
C ARG A 127 8.50 3.18 -13.51
N LEU A 128 9.45 4.11 -13.51
CA LEU A 128 10.06 4.57 -14.76
C LEU A 128 10.95 3.50 -15.36
N ALA A 129 10.97 3.43 -16.68
CA ALA A 129 12.01 2.70 -17.38
C ALA A 129 13.36 3.40 -17.12
N ALA A 130 14.37 2.62 -16.77
CA ALA A 130 15.67 3.16 -16.49
C ALA A 130 16.35 3.63 -17.79
N GLU A 131 17.10 4.72 -17.73
CA GLU A 131 17.96 5.14 -18.83
C GLU A 131 19.11 4.15 -19.02
N ALA A 132 19.68 4.11 -20.23
CA ALA A 132 20.69 3.10 -20.59
C ALA A 132 21.98 3.19 -19.75
N ASP A 133 22.28 4.34 -19.17
CA ASP A 133 23.42 4.64 -18.31
C ASP A 133 23.08 4.69 -16.82
N ALA A 134 21.85 4.32 -16.44
CA ALA A 134 21.42 4.36 -15.05
C ALA A 134 22.25 3.43 -14.16
N ALA A 135 22.58 3.91 -12.96
CA ALA A 135 23.37 3.15 -12.01
C ALA A 135 22.64 1.91 -11.52
N ARG A 136 23.29 0.75 -11.49
CA ARG A 136 22.71 -0.52 -11.00
C ARG A 136 22.17 -0.45 -9.59
N ALA A 137 22.69 0.44 -8.75
CA ALA A 137 22.20 0.63 -7.38
C ALA A 137 20.79 1.24 -7.31
N THR A 138 20.39 2.00 -8.34
CA THR A 138 19.08 2.70 -8.42
C THR A 138 18.07 1.97 -9.29
N THR A 139 18.45 0.85 -9.91
CA THR A 139 17.62 0.10 -10.85
C THR A 139 17.42 -1.35 -10.43
N GLU A 140 16.43 -2.00 -11.01
CA GLU A 140 16.08 -3.39 -10.81
C GLU A 140 15.57 -4.00 -12.13
N ASN A 141 15.90 -5.27 -12.41
CA ASN A 141 15.47 -5.96 -13.62
C ASN A 141 14.16 -6.69 -13.35
N PHE A 142 13.23 -6.55 -14.28
CA PHE A 142 11.94 -7.24 -14.28
C PHE A 142 11.77 -8.07 -15.54
N GLU A 143 11.36 -9.31 -15.36
CA GLU A 143 11.06 -10.21 -16.46
C GLU A 143 9.63 -9.99 -16.97
N PHE A 144 9.44 -10.11 -18.26
CA PHE A 144 8.10 -10.11 -18.84
C PHE A 144 7.42 -11.46 -18.61
N ARG A 145 6.10 -11.44 -18.46
CA ARG A 145 5.29 -12.67 -18.38
C ARG A 145 5.37 -13.49 -19.67
N GLU A 146 5.59 -12.83 -20.81
CA GLU A 146 5.73 -13.45 -22.11
C GLU A 146 7.16 -13.98 -22.26
N GLU A 147 7.27 -15.28 -22.55
CA GLU A 147 8.58 -15.91 -22.80
C GLU A 147 9.26 -15.32 -24.04
N GLY A 148 10.58 -15.16 -23.96
CA GLY A 148 11.40 -14.68 -25.07
C GLY A 148 11.55 -13.16 -25.19
N ARG A 149 10.91 -12.36 -24.30
CA ARG A 149 11.20 -10.91 -24.24
C ARG A 149 12.38 -10.67 -23.30
N PRO A 150 13.32 -9.79 -23.68
CA PRO A 150 14.42 -9.41 -22.78
C PRO A 150 13.85 -8.70 -21.53
N PRO A 151 14.47 -8.89 -20.36
CA PRO A 151 14.05 -8.20 -19.16
C PRO A 151 14.14 -6.67 -19.31
N VAL A 152 13.23 -5.97 -18.67
CA VAL A 152 13.23 -4.49 -18.64
C VAL A 152 13.89 -4.02 -17.35
N GLN A 153 14.73 -2.99 -17.46
CA GLN A 153 15.34 -2.34 -16.31
C GLN A 153 14.47 -1.15 -15.89
N LEU A 154 14.01 -1.16 -14.65
CA LEU A 154 13.16 -0.12 -14.07
C LEU A 154 13.89 0.57 -12.91
N GLU A 155 13.54 1.83 -12.66
CA GLU A 155 13.99 2.51 -11.46
C GLU A 155 13.37 1.86 -10.21
N ARG A 156 14.14 1.83 -9.10
CA ARG A 156 13.65 1.31 -7.81
C ARG A 156 12.59 2.20 -7.18
N ASN A 157 12.56 3.48 -7.53
CA ASN A 157 11.59 4.42 -7.03
C ASN A 157 10.20 4.11 -7.57
N LEU A 158 9.25 3.90 -6.67
CA LEU A 158 7.84 3.79 -7.00
C LEU A 158 7.26 5.17 -7.28
N ILE A 159 6.56 5.32 -8.40
CA ILE A 159 5.83 6.55 -8.73
C ILE A 159 4.41 6.47 -8.19
N ILE A 160 3.72 5.36 -8.48
CA ILE A 160 2.34 5.10 -8.07
C ILE A 160 2.24 3.63 -7.70
N THR A 161 1.43 3.33 -6.71
CA THR A 161 1.05 1.97 -6.31
C THR A 161 -0.43 1.72 -6.60
N GLY A 162 -0.84 0.45 -6.67
CA GLY A 162 -2.20 0.08 -7.05
C GLY A 162 -3.30 0.61 -6.14
N ASP A 163 -2.98 0.93 -4.89
CA ASP A 163 -3.91 1.57 -3.95
C ASP A 163 -4.26 3.02 -4.33
N GLN A 164 -3.44 3.66 -5.15
CA GLN A 164 -3.66 5.01 -5.67
C GLN A 164 -4.43 5.02 -7.00
N VAL A 165 -4.60 3.86 -7.63
CA VAL A 165 -5.35 3.72 -8.88
C VAL A 165 -6.84 3.59 -8.56
N THR A 166 -7.63 4.56 -8.97
CA THR A 166 -9.07 4.61 -8.70
C THR A 166 -9.91 4.00 -9.82
N ASP A 167 -9.42 4.06 -11.06
CA ASP A 167 -10.10 3.53 -12.24
C ASP A 167 -9.08 3.17 -13.33
N ALA A 168 -9.45 2.23 -14.20
CA ALA A 168 -8.68 1.86 -15.37
C ALA A 168 -9.63 1.48 -16.51
N GLN A 169 -9.48 2.16 -17.65
CA GLN A 169 -10.27 1.91 -18.85
C GLN A 169 -9.35 1.58 -20.02
N ALA A 170 -9.72 0.56 -20.77
CA ALA A 170 -9.07 0.28 -22.03
C ALA A 170 -9.49 1.31 -23.08
N SER A 171 -8.51 1.95 -23.69
CA SER A 171 -8.74 2.86 -24.82
C SER A 171 -7.78 2.50 -25.96
N TYR A 172 -8.16 2.89 -27.16
CA TYR A 172 -7.35 2.71 -28.36
C TYR A 172 -6.91 4.06 -28.88
N ASP A 173 -5.67 4.15 -29.35
CA ASP A 173 -5.20 5.33 -30.05
C ASP A 173 -5.87 5.47 -31.45
N GLU A 174 -5.59 6.57 -32.16
CA GLU A 174 -6.13 6.84 -33.51
C GLU A 174 -5.73 5.75 -34.53
N ASN A 175 -4.74 4.91 -34.22
CA ASN A 175 -4.26 3.80 -35.05
C ASN A 175 -4.79 2.44 -34.59
N GLY A 176 -5.71 2.41 -33.61
CA GLY A 176 -6.31 1.18 -33.07
C GLY A 176 -5.37 0.37 -32.18
N ARG A 177 -4.31 0.98 -31.60
CA ARG A 177 -3.41 0.35 -30.65
C ARG A 177 -3.91 0.57 -29.22
N PRO A 178 -3.93 -0.48 -28.38
CA PRO A 178 -4.31 -0.37 -26.97
C PRO A 178 -3.29 0.44 -26.17
#